data_fd35d7b3a7df47e3a935f3fe3ccbf841
#
_entry.id   fd35d7b3a7df47e3a935f3fe3ccbf841
#
_cell.length_a   1.000
_cell.length_b   1.000
_cell.length_c   1.000
_cell.angle_alpha   90.00
_cell.angle_beta   90.00
_cell.angle_gamma   90.00
#
_symmetry.space_group_name_H-M   'P 1'
#
loop_
_entity.id
_entity.type
_entity.pdbx_description
1 polymer ?
#
loop_
_entity_poly.entity_id
_entity_poly.type
_entity_poly.pdbx_seq_one_letter_code
_entity_poly.pdbx_strand_id
1 'polypeptide(L)'
;VGSAADVLRSEWENASPVSDTSEYIFGDNLFFFYHIAHMAKHFVGTGGCGIRPFIDIWVLNHCVSFDREERDALLAKGGLLAFAKQAEALSEAWFGNGEHTDITRRMQDYLLKGGVYGTTANRVSVQQIRKGGKIRYAFSRIWLPYDVLKLHYPSLEEKRWLLPIFEVRRWVKLIFWGCRCSPFFYSKIRLQ
;
A
#
# COMPACT_ATOMS: atom_id res chain seq x y z
N VAL A 1 13.83 10.78 -4.04
CA VAL A 1 12.77 10.01 -4.69
C VAL A 1 11.48 10.41 -4.01
N GLY A 2 10.54 11.00 -4.75
CA GLY A 2 9.22 11.35 -4.23
C GLY A 2 8.45 10.09 -3.82
N SER A 3 7.46 10.24 -2.95
CA SER A 3 6.54 9.13 -2.67
C SER A 3 5.52 8.98 -3.79
N ALA A 4 4.92 7.79 -3.92
CA ALA A 4 3.82 7.59 -4.87
C ALA A 4 2.65 8.58 -4.63
N ALA A 5 2.42 8.97 -3.39
CA ALA A 5 1.41 9.97 -3.02
C ALA A 5 1.77 11.38 -3.53
N ASP A 6 3.06 11.74 -3.52
CA ASP A 6 3.51 13.04 -4.03
C ASP A 6 3.35 13.10 -5.56
N VAL A 7 3.65 12.01 -6.26
CA VAL A 7 3.41 11.89 -7.71
C VAL A 7 1.92 12.05 -8.00
N LEU A 8 1.05 11.29 -7.34
CA LEU A 8 -0.39 11.39 -7.55
C LEU A 8 -0.94 12.79 -7.26
N ARG A 9 -0.42 13.47 -6.24
CA ARG A 9 -0.84 14.83 -5.92
C ARG A 9 -0.41 15.82 -7.01
N SER A 10 0.82 15.71 -7.54
CA SER A 10 1.32 16.60 -8.59
C SER A 10 0.64 16.33 -9.93
N GLU A 11 0.25 15.10 -10.21
CA GLU A 11 -0.36 14.72 -11.50
C GLU A 11 -1.91 14.78 -11.47
N TRP A 12 -2.51 15.02 -10.28
CA TRP A 12 -3.97 15.15 -10.16
C TRP A 12 -4.52 16.31 -11.00
N GLU A 13 -3.75 17.39 -11.12
CA GLU A 13 -4.12 18.56 -11.90
C GLU A 13 -4.20 18.27 -13.40
N ASN A 14 -3.57 17.18 -13.86
CA ASN A 14 -3.61 16.70 -15.26
C ASN A 14 -4.80 15.78 -15.55
N ALA A 15 -5.68 15.53 -14.57
CA ALA A 15 -6.89 14.75 -14.78
C ALA A 15 -7.86 15.52 -15.71
N SER A 16 -8.41 14.83 -16.69
CA SER A 16 -9.32 15.42 -17.68
C SER A 16 -10.77 15.31 -17.20
N PRO A 17 -11.55 16.42 -17.23
CA PRO A 17 -12.97 16.36 -16.91
C PRO A 17 -13.74 15.58 -17.98
N VAL A 18 -14.73 14.82 -17.55
CA VAL A 18 -15.71 14.18 -18.45
C VAL A 18 -16.85 15.19 -18.67
N SER A 19 -17.15 15.50 -19.96
CA SER A 19 -18.17 16.49 -20.31
C SER A 19 -19.49 16.24 -19.60
N ASP A 20 -20.08 17.31 -19.08
CA ASP A 20 -21.39 17.33 -18.40
C ASP A 20 -21.49 16.50 -17.11
N THR A 21 -20.36 16.11 -16.53
CA THR A 21 -20.33 15.35 -15.27
C THR A 21 -19.35 16.00 -14.28
N SER A 22 -19.38 15.52 -13.01
CA SER A 22 -18.39 15.85 -12.00
C SER A 22 -17.21 14.84 -12.00
N GLU A 23 -17.11 14.00 -13.03
CA GLU A 23 -16.11 12.96 -13.13
C GLU A 23 -14.85 13.47 -13.79
N TYR A 24 -13.71 12.93 -13.34
CA TYR A 24 -12.40 13.17 -13.92
C TYR A 24 -11.75 11.83 -14.22
N ILE A 25 -11.05 11.75 -15.34
CA ILE A 25 -10.30 10.57 -15.76
C ILE A 25 -8.82 10.88 -15.83
N PHE A 26 -8.01 9.91 -15.44
CA PHE A 26 -6.57 9.95 -15.66
C PHE A 26 -6.24 9.54 -17.10
N GLY A 27 -5.18 10.11 -17.66
CA GLY A 27 -4.55 9.54 -18.84
C GLY A 27 -4.00 8.15 -18.54
N ASP A 28 -3.83 7.33 -19.57
CA ASP A 28 -3.51 5.90 -19.45
C ASP A 28 -2.25 5.63 -18.63
N ASN A 29 -1.18 6.40 -18.83
CA ASN A 29 0.07 6.25 -18.07
C ASN A 29 -0.10 6.54 -16.58
N LEU A 30 -0.87 7.58 -16.24
CA LEU A 30 -1.16 7.93 -14.84
C LEU A 30 -2.12 6.92 -14.20
N PHE A 31 -3.09 6.40 -14.96
CA PHE A 31 -3.98 5.34 -14.49
C PHE A 31 -3.20 4.06 -14.18
N PHE A 32 -2.26 3.66 -15.04
CA PHE A 32 -1.39 2.52 -14.79
C PHE A 32 -0.51 2.75 -13.54
N PHE A 33 0.06 3.95 -13.41
CA PHE A 33 0.82 4.33 -12.20
C PHE A 33 -0.03 4.20 -10.94
N TYR A 34 -1.27 4.73 -10.95
CA TYR A 34 -2.20 4.64 -9.84
C TYR A 34 -2.51 3.18 -9.48
N HIS A 35 -2.77 2.34 -10.49
CA HIS A 35 -3.03 0.91 -10.30
C HIS A 35 -1.86 0.21 -9.60
N ILE A 36 -0.63 0.42 -10.07
CA ILE A 36 0.58 -0.12 -9.46
C ILE A 36 0.81 0.42 -8.03
N ALA A 37 0.58 1.71 -7.80
CA ALA A 37 0.73 2.32 -6.47
C ALA A 37 -0.27 1.71 -5.47
N HIS A 38 -1.53 1.57 -5.88
CA HIS A 38 -2.58 0.95 -5.08
C HIS A 38 -2.26 -0.52 -4.76
N MET A 39 -1.86 -1.28 -5.76
CA MET A 39 -1.45 -2.67 -5.63
C MET A 39 -0.24 -2.82 -4.68
N ALA A 40 0.81 -2.02 -4.84
CA ALA A 40 1.99 -2.03 -3.98
C ALA A 40 1.65 -1.70 -2.52
N LYS A 41 0.73 -0.75 -2.30
CA LYS A 41 0.22 -0.42 -0.97
C LYS A 41 -0.42 -1.63 -0.29
N HIS A 42 -1.25 -2.37 -1.01
CA HIS A 42 -1.87 -3.59 -0.50
C HIS A 42 -0.88 -4.73 -0.33
N PHE A 43 -0.05 -4.98 -1.33
CA PHE A 43 0.96 -6.02 -1.29
C PHE A 43 1.86 -5.91 -0.05
N VAL A 44 2.34 -4.70 0.24
CA VAL A 44 3.24 -4.43 1.38
C VAL A 44 2.47 -4.16 2.68
N GLY A 45 1.33 -3.47 2.61
CA GLY A 45 0.60 -2.97 3.78
C GLY A 45 -0.30 -4.00 4.44
N THR A 46 -1.02 -4.80 3.63
CA THR A 46 -1.98 -5.80 4.12
C THR A 46 -1.46 -7.24 4.03
N GLY A 47 -0.32 -7.45 3.37
CA GLY A 47 0.28 -8.78 3.22
C GLY A 47 -0.25 -9.58 2.02
N GLY A 48 -0.90 -8.91 1.06
CA GLY A 48 -1.39 -9.47 -0.18
C GLY A 48 -2.36 -8.53 -0.89
N CYS A 49 -2.56 -8.72 -2.19
CA CYS A 49 -3.47 -7.92 -3.02
C CYS A 49 -4.38 -8.80 -3.91
N GLY A 50 -4.31 -10.13 -3.75
CA GLY A 50 -5.05 -11.07 -4.59
C GLY A 50 -4.51 -11.16 -6.02
N ILE A 51 -5.21 -11.91 -6.86
CA ILE A 51 -4.83 -12.19 -8.26
C ILE A 51 -5.38 -11.11 -9.21
N ARG A 52 -6.54 -10.53 -8.89
CA ARG A 52 -7.24 -9.60 -9.79
C ARG A 52 -6.37 -8.44 -10.30
N PRO A 53 -5.56 -7.75 -9.49
CA PRO A 53 -4.71 -6.67 -9.99
C PRO A 53 -3.71 -7.11 -11.07
N PHE A 54 -3.31 -8.39 -11.07
CA PHE A 54 -2.42 -8.94 -12.10
C PHE A 54 -3.15 -9.21 -13.41
N ILE A 55 -4.45 -9.60 -13.34
CA ILE A 55 -5.31 -9.68 -14.53
C ILE A 55 -5.44 -8.29 -15.14
N ASP A 56 -5.69 -7.28 -14.31
CA ASP A 56 -5.84 -5.89 -14.77
C ASP A 56 -4.54 -5.40 -15.44
N ILE A 57 -3.36 -5.72 -14.89
CA ILE A 57 -2.06 -5.40 -15.52
C ILE A 57 -1.93 -6.07 -16.89
N TRP A 58 -2.28 -7.35 -16.98
CA TRP A 58 -2.21 -8.10 -18.23
C TRP A 58 -3.10 -7.47 -19.31
N VAL A 59 -4.36 -7.19 -18.95
CA VAL A 59 -5.32 -6.54 -19.86
C VAL A 59 -4.82 -5.15 -20.29
N LEU A 60 -4.36 -4.32 -19.36
CA LEU A 60 -3.84 -3.00 -19.64
C LEU A 60 -2.66 -3.05 -20.63
N ASN A 61 -1.71 -3.96 -20.40
CA ASN A 61 -0.54 -4.10 -21.28
C ASN A 61 -0.85 -4.59 -22.68
N HIS A 62 -1.99 -5.29 -22.89
CA HIS A 62 -2.39 -5.84 -24.19
C HIS A 62 -3.46 -4.99 -24.90
N CYS A 63 -4.27 -4.25 -24.14
CA CYS A 63 -5.41 -3.51 -24.70
C CYS A 63 -5.20 -2.00 -24.76
N VAL A 64 -4.19 -1.46 -24.03
CA VAL A 64 -3.94 -0.02 -23.95
C VAL A 64 -2.58 0.29 -24.59
N SER A 65 -2.55 1.33 -25.40
CA SER A 65 -1.32 1.83 -26.04
C SER A 65 -0.65 2.86 -25.13
N PHE A 66 0.31 2.43 -24.33
CA PHE A 66 1.06 3.30 -23.42
C PHE A 66 2.22 4.00 -24.13
N ASP A 67 2.48 5.25 -23.75
CA ASP A 67 3.83 5.81 -23.83
C ASP A 67 4.67 5.18 -22.72
N ARG A 68 5.48 4.18 -23.12
CA ARG A 68 6.26 3.37 -22.16
C ARG A 68 7.36 4.18 -21.48
N GLU A 69 7.92 5.17 -22.14
CA GLU A 69 8.97 6.02 -21.57
C GLU A 69 8.39 6.91 -20.48
N GLU A 70 7.28 7.59 -20.76
CA GLU A 70 6.58 8.42 -19.78
C GLU A 70 6.07 7.58 -18.60
N ARG A 71 5.45 6.43 -18.88
CA ARG A 71 4.96 5.51 -17.86
C ARG A 71 6.07 5.05 -16.90
N ASP A 72 7.20 4.61 -17.45
CA ASP A 72 8.34 4.12 -16.67
C ASP A 72 9.00 5.28 -15.89
N ALA A 73 9.03 6.50 -16.45
CA ALA A 73 9.48 7.71 -15.75
C ALA A 73 8.58 8.05 -14.55
N LEU A 74 7.26 7.98 -14.67
CA LEU A 74 6.31 8.16 -13.57
C LEU A 74 6.53 7.10 -12.48
N LEU A 75 6.67 5.84 -12.86
CA LEU A 75 6.94 4.74 -11.92
C LEU A 75 8.28 4.93 -11.19
N ALA A 76 9.33 5.38 -11.89
CA ALA A 76 10.62 5.67 -11.28
C ALA A 76 10.54 6.85 -10.30
N LYS A 77 9.84 7.94 -10.68
CA LYS A 77 9.58 9.11 -9.83
C LYS A 77 8.89 8.72 -8.52
N GLY A 78 7.92 7.80 -8.59
CA GLY A 78 7.21 7.25 -7.43
C GLY A 78 7.93 6.13 -6.68
N GLY A 79 9.10 5.69 -7.14
CA GLY A 79 9.85 4.57 -6.54
C GLY A 79 9.20 3.20 -6.74
N LEU A 80 8.36 3.05 -7.76
CA LEU A 80 7.57 1.85 -8.03
C LEU A 80 8.05 1.03 -9.23
N LEU A 81 9.03 1.51 -10.01
CA LEU A 81 9.43 0.89 -11.27
C LEU A 81 9.85 -0.58 -11.10
N ALA A 82 10.68 -0.88 -10.10
CA ALA A 82 11.13 -2.26 -9.85
C ALA A 82 9.97 -3.20 -9.49
N PHE A 83 9.02 -2.72 -8.67
CA PHE A 83 7.83 -3.48 -8.32
C PHE A 83 6.92 -3.69 -9.53
N ALA A 84 6.69 -2.66 -10.34
CA ALA A 84 5.90 -2.74 -11.57
C ALA A 84 6.45 -3.78 -12.55
N LYS A 85 7.77 -3.76 -12.82
CA LYS A 85 8.41 -4.74 -13.72
C LYS A 85 8.23 -6.18 -13.24
N GLN A 86 8.30 -6.44 -11.92
CA GLN A 86 8.06 -7.77 -11.38
C GLN A 86 6.58 -8.16 -11.44
N ALA A 87 5.66 -7.20 -11.22
CA ALA A 87 4.24 -7.43 -11.34
C ALA A 87 3.82 -7.72 -12.79
N GLU A 88 4.36 -6.99 -13.76
CA GLU A 88 4.18 -7.24 -15.19
C GLU A 88 4.70 -8.64 -15.57
N ALA A 89 5.92 -8.99 -15.15
CA ALA A 89 6.51 -10.31 -15.42
C ALA A 89 5.69 -11.45 -14.82
N LEU A 90 5.15 -11.28 -13.60
CA LEU A 90 4.27 -12.29 -12.99
C LEU A 90 2.92 -12.37 -13.71
N SER A 91 2.39 -11.24 -14.14
CA SER A 91 1.16 -11.15 -14.92
C SER A 91 1.30 -11.90 -16.26
N GLU A 92 2.41 -11.71 -16.97
CA GLU A 92 2.72 -12.44 -18.20
C GLU A 92 2.93 -13.94 -17.97
N ALA A 93 3.54 -14.33 -16.85
CA ALA A 93 3.73 -15.74 -16.50
C ALA A 93 2.40 -16.44 -16.15
N TRP A 94 1.40 -15.71 -15.65
CA TRP A 94 0.10 -16.27 -15.28
C TRP A 94 -0.91 -16.29 -16.42
N PHE A 95 -0.94 -15.27 -17.26
CA PHE A 95 -2.03 -15.02 -18.21
C PHE A 95 -1.56 -14.92 -19.67
N GLY A 96 -0.26 -14.85 -19.89
CA GLY A 96 0.37 -14.78 -21.21
C GLY A 96 1.30 -15.96 -21.47
N ASN A 97 2.40 -15.66 -22.15
CA ASN A 97 3.43 -16.64 -22.53
C ASN A 97 4.76 -16.39 -21.81
N GLY A 98 4.77 -15.62 -20.72
CA GLY A 98 5.96 -15.31 -19.96
C GLY A 98 6.44 -16.48 -19.11
N GLU A 99 7.75 -16.56 -18.91
CA GLU A 99 8.35 -17.57 -18.03
C GLU A 99 8.48 -17.03 -16.59
N HIS A 100 8.35 -17.93 -15.62
CA HIS A 100 8.59 -17.61 -14.23
C HIS A 100 10.08 -17.44 -13.93
N THR A 101 10.42 -16.30 -13.35
CA THR A 101 11.72 -16.07 -12.69
C THR A 101 11.67 -16.50 -11.23
N ASP A 102 12.80 -16.57 -10.54
CA ASP A 102 12.83 -16.84 -9.10
C ASP A 102 12.09 -15.77 -8.29
N ILE A 103 12.11 -14.52 -8.75
CA ILE A 103 11.40 -13.42 -8.09
C ILE A 103 9.90 -13.58 -8.28
N THR A 104 9.43 -13.86 -9.49
CA THR A 104 8.00 -14.06 -9.76
C THR A 104 7.45 -15.28 -9.06
N ARG A 105 8.21 -16.37 -8.92
CA ARG A 105 7.81 -17.55 -8.12
C ARG A 105 7.63 -17.20 -6.65
N ARG A 106 8.59 -16.46 -6.05
CA ARG A 106 8.47 -16.01 -4.65
C ARG A 106 7.29 -15.06 -4.45
N MET A 107 7.03 -14.18 -5.42
CA MET A 107 5.90 -13.25 -5.40
C MET A 107 4.58 -14.02 -5.47
N GLN A 108 4.48 -15.01 -6.36
CA GLN A 108 3.36 -15.93 -6.45
C GLN A 108 3.10 -16.68 -5.13
N ASP A 109 4.13 -17.30 -4.56
CA ASP A 109 4.02 -18.02 -3.29
C ASP A 109 3.53 -17.12 -2.16
N TYR A 110 4.02 -15.88 -2.12
CA TYR A 110 3.59 -14.89 -1.14
C TYR A 110 2.11 -14.55 -1.31
N LEU A 111 1.65 -14.35 -2.55
CA LEU A 111 0.26 -14.03 -2.86
C LEU A 111 -0.69 -15.19 -2.56
N LEU A 112 -0.34 -16.41 -3.00
CA LEU A 112 -1.18 -17.58 -2.80
C LEU A 112 -1.32 -17.95 -1.31
N LYS A 113 -0.24 -17.80 -0.53
CA LYS A 113 -0.28 -17.98 0.92
C LYS A 113 -1.07 -16.86 1.64
N GLY A 114 -1.10 -15.66 1.06
CA GLY A 114 -1.79 -14.51 1.62
C GLY A 114 -3.29 -14.45 1.32
N GLY A 115 -3.73 -15.13 0.26
CA GLY A 115 -5.09 -14.98 -0.25
C GLY A 115 -5.41 -13.56 -0.72
N VAL A 116 -6.69 -13.25 -0.87
CA VAL A 116 -7.16 -11.96 -1.43
C VAL A 116 -6.80 -10.77 -0.55
N TYR A 117 -6.85 -10.95 0.76
CA TYR A 117 -6.66 -9.87 1.75
C TYR A 117 -5.32 -9.92 2.47
N GLY A 118 -4.47 -10.88 2.12
CA GLY A 118 -3.25 -11.15 2.86
C GLY A 118 -3.51 -11.81 4.23
N THR A 119 -2.45 -12.25 4.87
CA THR A 119 -2.52 -12.77 6.24
C THR A 119 -1.85 -11.82 7.22
N THR A 120 -2.30 -11.86 8.49
CA THR A 120 -1.63 -11.11 9.56
C THR A 120 -0.14 -11.50 9.67
N ALA A 121 0.19 -12.76 9.43
CA ALA A 121 1.57 -13.25 9.44
C ALA A 121 2.41 -12.60 8.33
N ASN A 122 1.90 -12.57 7.09
CA ASN A 122 2.56 -11.91 5.96
C ASN A 122 2.77 -10.42 6.24
N ARG A 123 1.72 -9.73 6.71
CA ARG A 123 1.80 -8.32 7.07
C ARG A 123 2.87 -8.04 8.13
N VAL A 124 2.90 -8.83 9.20
CA VAL A 124 3.90 -8.69 10.26
C VAL A 124 5.30 -8.95 9.73
N SER A 125 5.51 -9.99 8.92
CA SER A 125 6.79 -10.33 8.33
C SER A 125 7.35 -9.20 7.46
N VAL A 126 6.54 -8.63 6.58
CA VAL A 126 6.93 -7.49 5.73
C VAL A 126 7.26 -6.26 6.56
N GLN A 127 6.44 -5.95 7.58
CA GLN A 127 6.71 -4.82 8.46
C GLN A 127 7.98 -5.00 9.30
N GLN A 128 8.31 -6.22 9.72
CA GLN A 128 9.56 -6.52 10.41
C GLN A 128 10.78 -6.26 9.52
N ILE A 129 10.73 -6.69 8.25
CA ILE A 129 11.79 -6.46 7.27
C ILE A 129 11.97 -4.94 7.04
N ARG A 130 10.89 -4.20 6.79
CA ARG A 130 10.93 -2.74 6.56
C ARG A 130 11.53 -1.97 7.74
N LYS A 131 11.31 -2.43 8.97
CA LYS A 131 11.80 -1.76 10.18
C LYS A 131 13.17 -2.26 10.64
N GLY A 132 13.84 -3.10 9.84
CA GLY A 132 15.19 -3.57 10.15
C GLY A 132 15.24 -4.65 11.23
N GLY A 133 14.22 -5.51 11.27
CA GLY A 133 14.19 -6.71 12.10
C GLY A 133 13.11 -6.74 13.19
N LYS A 134 12.97 -7.90 13.81
CA LYS A 134 11.92 -8.19 14.81
C LYS A 134 11.96 -7.27 16.03
N ILE A 135 13.16 -7.01 16.54
CA ILE A 135 13.37 -6.18 17.76
C ILE A 135 12.97 -4.73 17.47
N ARG A 136 13.44 -4.17 16.35
CA ARG A 136 13.13 -2.79 15.98
C ARG A 136 11.64 -2.61 15.63
N TYR A 137 11.04 -3.64 15.04
CA TYR A 137 9.59 -3.68 14.85
C TYR A 137 8.86 -3.69 16.19
N ALA A 138 9.26 -4.53 17.17
CA ALA A 138 8.66 -4.58 18.48
C ALA A 138 8.74 -3.22 19.20
N PHE A 139 9.93 -2.59 19.23
CA PHE A 139 10.09 -1.24 19.78
C PHE A 139 9.19 -0.20 19.11
N SER A 140 9.03 -0.27 17.79
CA SER A 140 8.14 0.66 17.07
C SER A 140 6.65 0.43 17.37
N ARG A 141 6.28 -0.70 17.96
CA ARG A 141 4.92 -0.97 18.43
C ARG A 141 4.73 -0.58 19.90
N ILE A 142 5.85 -0.59 20.64
CA ILE A 142 5.87 -0.13 22.03
C ILE A 142 5.72 1.39 22.08
N TRP A 143 6.49 2.11 21.26
CA TRP A 143 6.47 3.57 21.22
C TRP A 143 5.95 4.05 19.86
N LEU A 144 4.76 4.63 19.86
CA LEU A 144 4.17 5.16 18.62
C LEU A 144 4.72 6.57 18.34
N PRO A 145 5.03 6.88 17.07
CA PRO A 145 5.36 8.25 16.68
C PRO A 145 4.21 9.22 16.99
N TYR A 146 4.56 10.45 17.36
CA TYR A 146 3.59 11.51 17.65
C TYR A 146 2.53 11.65 16.56
N ASP A 147 2.94 11.63 15.29
CA ASP A 147 2.03 11.77 14.15
C ASP A 147 0.97 10.67 14.05
N VAL A 148 1.28 9.48 14.55
CA VAL A 148 0.31 8.39 14.63
C VAL A 148 -0.58 8.54 15.86
N LEU A 149 0.00 8.97 16.99
CA LEU A 149 -0.73 9.10 18.23
C LEU A 149 -1.75 10.23 18.19
N LYS A 150 -1.45 11.36 17.53
CA LYS A 150 -2.38 12.49 17.36
C LYS A 150 -3.64 12.11 16.56
N LEU A 151 -3.56 11.16 15.62
CA LEU A 151 -4.73 10.65 14.89
C LEU A 151 -5.70 9.91 15.81
N HIS A 152 -5.19 9.29 16.88
CA HIS A 152 -6.02 8.59 17.87
C HIS A 152 -6.47 9.48 19.03
N TYR A 153 -5.72 10.53 19.30
CA TYR A 153 -5.94 11.48 20.39
C TYR A 153 -5.77 12.91 19.90
N PRO A 154 -6.82 13.53 19.30
CA PRO A 154 -6.74 14.90 18.72
C PRO A 154 -6.25 15.96 19.73
N SER A 155 -6.53 15.75 21.02
CA SER A 155 -6.06 16.65 22.10
C SER A 155 -4.52 16.81 22.16
N LEU A 156 -3.77 15.93 21.49
CA LEU A 156 -2.30 16.04 21.38
C LEU A 156 -1.86 17.15 20.41
N GLU A 157 -2.72 17.61 19.52
CA GLU A 157 -2.39 18.73 18.62
C GLU A 157 -2.19 20.02 19.41
N GLU A 158 -3.02 20.26 20.42
CA GLU A 158 -2.95 21.44 21.27
C GLU A 158 -1.96 21.26 22.46
N LYS A 159 -1.84 20.04 23.00
CA LYS A 159 -1.12 19.75 24.24
C LYS A 159 -0.11 18.63 24.07
N ARG A 160 0.96 18.90 23.33
CA ARG A 160 2.00 17.92 22.98
C ARG A 160 2.69 17.29 24.21
N TRP A 161 2.73 18.00 25.34
CA TRP A 161 3.32 17.49 26.60
C TRP A 161 2.54 16.31 27.21
N LEU A 162 1.27 16.09 26.80
CA LEU A 162 0.47 14.95 27.23
C LEU A 162 0.85 13.62 26.56
N LEU A 163 1.80 13.62 25.61
CA LEU A 163 2.24 12.43 24.88
C LEU A 163 2.58 11.24 25.79
N PRO A 164 3.37 11.37 26.89
CA PRO A 164 3.65 10.26 27.77
C PRO A 164 2.38 9.67 28.43
N ILE A 165 1.44 10.54 28.81
CA ILE A 165 0.19 10.13 29.47
C ILE A 165 -0.68 9.31 28.51
N PHE A 166 -0.79 9.72 27.25
CA PHE A 166 -1.55 8.98 26.24
C PHE A 166 -0.87 7.66 25.84
N GLU A 167 0.46 7.59 25.85
CA GLU A 167 1.17 6.33 25.69
C GLU A 167 0.87 5.35 26.83
N VAL A 168 0.95 5.79 28.06
CA VAL A 168 0.59 4.96 29.24
C VAL A 168 -0.87 4.52 29.15
N ARG A 169 -1.80 5.44 28.85
CA ARG A 169 -3.23 5.11 28.65
C ARG A 169 -3.44 4.07 27.56
N ARG A 170 -2.69 4.14 26.46
CA ARG A 170 -2.73 3.16 25.39
C ARG A 170 -2.26 1.78 25.89
N TRP A 171 -1.18 1.74 26.66
CA TRP A 171 -0.66 0.50 27.24
C TRP A 171 -1.64 -0.14 28.20
N VAL A 172 -2.21 0.63 29.11
CA VAL A 172 -3.26 0.17 30.03
C VAL A 172 -4.42 -0.43 29.22
N LYS A 173 -4.88 0.27 28.18
CA LYS A 173 -5.93 -0.23 27.29
C LYS A 173 -5.56 -1.55 26.61
N LEU A 174 -4.33 -1.71 26.13
CA LEU A 174 -3.85 -2.93 25.49
C LEU A 174 -3.76 -4.10 26.46
N ILE A 175 -3.32 -3.86 27.69
CA ILE A 175 -3.20 -4.90 28.73
C ILE A 175 -4.59 -5.35 29.22
N PHE A 176 -5.48 -4.42 29.52
CA PHE A 176 -6.78 -4.76 30.11
C PHE A 176 -7.86 -5.12 29.07
N TRP A 177 -7.76 -4.64 27.82
CA TRP A 177 -8.75 -4.91 26.78
C TRP A 177 -8.21 -5.79 25.66
N GLY A 178 -6.91 -5.96 25.52
CA GLY A 178 -6.26 -6.83 24.52
C GLY A 178 -6.48 -8.33 24.78
N CYS A 179 -6.88 -8.73 25.98
CA CYS A 179 -7.29 -10.11 26.28
C CYS A 179 -8.70 -10.47 25.83
N ARG A 180 -9.51 -9.54 25.38
CA ARG A 180 -10.79 -9.81 24.71
C ARG A 180 -10.62 -9.61 23.22
N CYS A 181 -10.40 -10.71 22.51
CA CYS A 181 -10.43 -10.79 21.07
C CYS A 181 -11.51 -9.91 20.46
N SER A 182 -11.12 -8.93 19.66
CA SER A 182 -12.03 -8.40 18.67
C SER A 182 -11.26 -7.83 17.48
N PRO A 183 -11.59 -8.26 16.25
CA PRO A 183 -11.04 -7.74 15.01
C PRO A 183 -11.55 -6.31 14.67
N PHE A 184 -12.06 -5.57 15.65
CA PHE A 184 -12.86 -4.35 15.45
C PHE A 184 -12.06 -3.03 15.43
N PHE A 185 -10.74 -3.07 15.19
CA PHE A 185 -9.94 -1.84 15.21
C PHE A 185 -9.72 -1.20 13.83
N TYR A 186 -10.50 -1.61 12.79
CA TYR A 186 -10.31 -1.10 11.43
C TYR A 186 -11.54 -0.43 10.79
N SER A 187 -12.59 -0.17 11.55
CA SER A 187 -13.80 0.41 10.95
C SER A 187 -14.22 1.74 11.59
N LYS A 188 -13.39 2.78 11.51
CA LYS A 188 -13.88 4.18 11.59
C LYS A 188 -12.81 5.15 11.10
N ILE A 189 -12.47 5.09 9.83
CA ILE A 189 -12.12 6.30 9.09
C ILE A 189 -13.33 6.56 8.19
N ARG A 190 -14.32 7.25 8.70
CA ARG A 190 -15.29 7.93 7.86
C ARG A 190 -14.56 9.09 7.21
N LEU A 191 -14.55 9.06 5.89
CA LEU A 191 -14.32 10.23 5.06
C LEU A 191 -15.41 11.26 5.40
N GLN A 192 -15.02 12.41 5.90
CA GLN A 192 -15.69 13.69 5.71
C GLN A 192 -14.89 14.47 4.73
#